data_da1c9a2afd82c49113426aefbd48bef3
#
_entry.id   da1c9a2afd82c49113426aefbd48bef3
#
_cell.length_a   1.000
_cell.length_b   1.000
_cell.length_c   1.000
_cell.angle_alpha   90.00
_cell.angle_beta   90.00
_cell.angle_gamma   90.00
#
_symmetry.space_group_name_H-M   'P 1'
#
loop_
_entity.id
_entity.type
_entity.pdbx_description
1 polymer ?
#
loop_
_entity_poly.entity_id
_entity_poly.type
_entity_poly.pdbx_seq_one_letter_code
_entity_poly.pdbx_strand_id
1 'polypeptide(L)'
;MHGLSIALQLQCFLITEQFHIRLSLGAGEINFEGKDVITSDGSAFQVSGHLIDDLKKRNELIAVTGTDTAFAAEWQVHSESLNFVLQRLSPAQAEALYLHLQNTKQEDIAKILKISQPSVHQRLQAAGAQVFTSIIHRFESTITSL
;
A
#
# COMPACT_ATOMS: atom_id res chain seq x y z
N MET A 1 2.80 6.29 -12.25
CA MET A 1 2.77 6.87 -10.88
C MET A 1 2.66 5.72 -9.88
N HIS A 2 3.67 5.51 -9.03
CA HIS A 2 3.83 4.30 -8.20
C HIS A 2 3.45 4.49 -6.72
N GLY A 3 2.59 5.47 -6.41
CA GLY A 3 2.30 5.85 -5.02
C GLY A 3 1.80 4.70 -4.14
N LEU A 4 0.85 3.90 -4.63
CA LEU A 4 0.33 2.77 -3.86
C LEU A 4 1.38 1.67 -3.68
N SER A 5 2.17 1.37 -4.72
CA SER A 5 3.25 0.38 -4.63
C SER A 5 4.29 0.77 -3.56
N ILE A 6 4.70 2.03 -3.53
CA ILE A 6 5.65 2.56 -2.53
C ILE A 6 5.03 2.49 -1.13
N ALA A 7 3.77 2.89 -0.97
CA ALA A 7 3.08 2.84 0.32
C ALA A 7 2.98 1.41 0.87
N LEU A 8 2.68 0.44 0.02
CA LEU A 8 2.59 -0.97 0.41
C LEU A 8 3.96 -1.58 0.72
N GLN A 9 5.01 -1.21 -0.03
CA GLN A 9 6.38 -1.60 0.30
C GLN A 9 6.79 -1.05 1.67
N LEU A 10 6.49 0.21 1.96
CA LEU A 10 6.77 0.82 3.26
C LEU A 10 6.00 0.11 4.39
N GLN A 11 4.72 -0.21 4.20
CA GLN A 11 3.93 -0.97 5.17
C GLN A 11 4.54 -2.34 5.43
N CYS A 12 4.90 -3.10 4.39
CA CYS A 12 5.51 -4.41 4.54
C CYS A 12 6.86 -4.33 5.28
N PHE A 13 7.72 -3.37 4.93
CA PHE A 13 8.98 -3.13 5.62
C PHE A 13 8.76 -2.86 7.12
N LEU A 14 7.83 -1.98 7.46
CA LEU A 14 7.57 -1.63 8.85
C LEU A 14 6.93 -2.77 9.64
N ILE A 15 6.07 -3.60 9.02
CA ILE A 15 5.55 -4.82 9.65
C ILE A 15 6.68 -5.79 9.96
N THR A 16 7.70 -5.91 9.09
CA THR A 16 8.90 -6.71 9.36
C THR A 16 9.61 -6.24 10.63
N GLU A 17 9.68 -4.92 10.83
CA GLU A 17 10.28 -4.29 12.02
C GLU A 17 9.28 -4.18 13.21
N GLN A 18 8.09 -4.76 13.09
CA GLN A 18 7.00 -4.73 14.07
C GLN A 18 6.48 -3.32 14.40
N PHE A 19 6.63 -2.38 13.46
CA PHE A 19 6.02 -1.06 13.53
C PHE A 19 4.71 -1.01 12.72
N HIS A 20 3.74 -0.26 13.24
CA HIS A 20 2.47 0.00 12.57
C HIS A 20 2.29 1.49 12.34
N ILE A 21 2.24 1.89 11.09
CA ILE A 21 1.91 3.27 10.68
C ILE A 21 0.58 3.29 9.93
N ARG A 22 0.01 4.47 9.80
CA ARG A 22 -1.16 4.71 8.97
C ARG A 22 -0.78 5.54 7.77
N LEU A 23 -1.20 5.10 6.59
CA LEU A 23 -0.96 5.80 5.33
C LEU A 23 -2.29 6.10 4.65
N SER A 24 -2.46 7.32 4.18
CA SER A 24 -3.57 7.71 3.32
C SER A 24 -3.05 8.25 2.00
N LEU A 25 -3.67 7.82 0.91
CA LEU A 25 -3.38 8.31 -0.44
C LEU A 25 -4.61 9.03 -0.97
N GLY A 26 -4.44 10.28 -1.37
CA GLY A 26 -5.47 11.08 -2.02
C GLY A 26 -5.18 11.25 -3.51
N ALA A 27 -6.16 10.92 -4.37
CA ALA A 27 -6.14 11.26 -5.78
C ALA A 27 -6.93 12.57 -6.01
N GLY A 28 -6.31 13.56 -6.64
CA GLY A 28 -6.91 14.86 -6.88
C GLY A 28 -5.90 15.85 -7.44
N GLU A 29 -6.33 17.08 -7.61
CA GLU A 29 -5.47 18.15 -8.10
C GLU A 29 -4.52 18.66 -7.00
N ILE A 30 -3.32 19.04 -7.43
CA ILE A 30 -2.35 19.75 -6.63
C ILE A 30 -2.35 21.19 -7.15
N ASN A 31 -2.92 22.13 -6.38
CA ASN A 31 -3.03 23.52 -6.77
C ASN A 31 -1.76 24.33 -6.46
N PHE A 32 -1.06 23.93 -5.39
CA PHE A 32 0.17 24.56 -4.97
C PHE A 32 1.09 23.53 -4.29
N GLU A 33 2.29 23.39 -4.84
CA GLU A 33 3.33 22.56 -4.25
C GLU A 33 4.27 23.45 -3.43
N GLY A 34 4.09 23.46 -2.12
CA GLY A 34 4.94 24.21 -1.18
C GLY A 34 6.30 23.54 -0.96
N LYS A 35 7.16 24.20 -0.18
CA LYS A 35 8.48 23.63 0.17
C LYS A 35 8.38 22.40 1.09
N ASP A 36 7.26 22.23 1.75
CA ASP A 36 6.93 21.11 2.62
C ASP A 36 5.44 20.76 2.51
N VAL A 37 5.04 19.64 3.13
CA VAL A 37 3.65 19.14 3.10
C VAL A 37 2.68 20.15 3.77
N ILE A 38 3.14 20.92 4.76
CA ILE A 38 2.30 21.87 5.51
C ILE A 38 1.92 23.06 4.65
N THR A 39 2.80 23.48 3.74
CA THR A 39 2.59 24.62 2.84
C THR A 39 2.01 24.23 1.48
N SER A 40 1.84 22.94 1.21
CA SER A 40 1.21 22.43 -0.01
C SER A 40 -0.32 22.49 0.10
N ASP A 41 -1.01 22.84 -0.97
CA ASP A 41 -2.47 22.92 -1.04
C ASP A 41 -3.01 22.20 -2.29
N GLY A 42 -4.25 21.73 -2.17
CA GLY A 42 -4.97 21.04 -3.24
C GLY A 42 -5.93 20.00 -2.69
N SER A 43 -6.89 19.60 -3.51
CA SER A 43 -7.91 18.63 -3.12
C SER A 43 -7.31 17.28 -2.71
N ALA A 44 -6.20 16.86 -3.33
CA ALA A 44 -5.49 15.64 -2.96
C ALA A 44 -5.01 15.65 -1.50
N PHE A 45 -4.47 16.77 -1.03
CA PHE A 45 -4.01 16.91 0.36
C PHE A 45 -5.16 16.94 1.36
N GLN A 46 -6.26 17.64 1.02
CA GLN A 46 -7.44 17.74 1.88
C GLN A 46 -8.09 16.36 2.08
N VAL A 47 -8.37 15.61 1.00
CA VAL A 47 -9.00 14.29 1.10
C VAL A 47 -8.11 13.27 1.80
N SER A 48 -6.80 13.29 1.59
CA SER A 48 -5.89 12.37 2.28
C SER A 48 -5.75 12.70 3.77
N GLY A 49 -5.76 13.99 4.15
CA GLY A 49 -5.66 14.42 5.54
C GLY A 49 -6.83 13.95 6.39
N HIS A 50 -8.07 14.09 5.91
CA HIS A 50 -9.25 13.63 6.63
C HIS A 50 -9.27 12.11 6.84
N LEU A 51 -8.72 11.34 5.91
CA LEU A 51 -8.68 9.88 6.01
C LEU A 51 -7.80 9.37 7.17
N ILE A 52 -6.74 10.08 7.53
CA ILE A 52 -5.84 9.63 8.62
C ILE A 52 -6.58 9.47 9.94
N ASP A 53 -7.49 10.40 10.26
CA ASP A 53 -8.28 10.33 11.48
C ASP A 53 -9.29 9.16 11.43
N ASP A 54 -9.85 8.89 10.27
CA ASP A 54 -10.78 7.78 10.08
C ASP A 54 -10.06 6.42 10.13
N LEU A 55 -8.86 6.31 9.58
CA LEU A 55 -8.00 5.13 9.71
C LEU A 55 -7.71 4.81 11.18
N LYS A 56 -7.47 5.84 11.99
CA LYS A 56 -7.24 5.69 13.43
C LYS A 56 -8.46 5.12 14.14
N LYS A 57 -9.67 5.67 13.86
CA LYS A 57 -10.92 5.22 14.45
C LYS A 57 -11.26 3.78 14.09
N ARG A 58 -11.00 3.37 12.82
CA ARG A 58 -11.28 2.03 12.29
C ARG A 58 -10.16 1.02 12.53
N ASN A 59 -9.05 1.45 13.13
CA ASN A 59 -7.84 0.65 13.31
C ASN A 59 -7.31 0.06 11.99
N GLU A 60 -7.35 0.84 10.93
CA GLU A 60 -6.85 0.50 9.60
C GLU A 60 -5.45 1.07 9.37
N LEU A 61 -4.70 0.46 8.46
CA LEU A 61 -3.30 0.80 8.16
C LEU A 61 -3.15 1.63 6.89
N ILE A 62 -4.08 1.47 5.93
CA ILE A 62 -4.02 2.15 4.65
C ILE A 62 -5.42 2.53 4.15
N ALA A 63 -5.53 3.70 3.54
CA ALA A 63 -6.69 4.07 2.75
C ALA A 63 -6.28 4.82 1.48
N VAL A 64 -7.08 4.63 0.44
CA VAL A 64 -6.99 5.36 -0.82
C VAL A 64 -8.33 6.01 -1.08
N THR A 65 -8.33 7.29 -1.47
CA THR A 65 -9.54 8.01 -1.86
C THR A 65 -9.23 9.03 -2.96
N GLY A 66 -10.24 9.71 -3.43
CA GLY A 66 -10.11 10.80 -4.39
C GLY A 66 -11.31 11.74 -4.34
N THR A 67 -11.25 12.79 -5.14
CA THR A 67 -12.35 13.76 -5.28
C THR A 67 -13.51 13.24 -6.13
N ASP A 68 -13.24 12.28 -7.02
CA ASP A 68 -14.28 11.57 -7.77
C ASP A 68 -14.97 10.52 -6.90
N THR A 69 -16.31 10.54 -6.86
CA THR A 69 -17.10 9.68 -5.98
C THR A 69 -17.05 8.20 -6.38
N ALA A 70 -16.98 7.88 -7.66
CA ALA A 70 -16.88 6.50 -8.14
C ALA A 70 -15.50 5.92 -7.83
N PHE A 71 -14.44 6.71 -8.03
CA PHE A 71 -13.10 6.37 -7.61
C PHE A 71 -13.02 6.12 -6.09
N ALA A 72 -13.56 7.04 -5.28
CA ALA A 72 -13.54 6.91 -3.83
C ALA A 72 -14.26 5.64 -3.35
N ALA A 73 -15.43 5.31 -3.92
CA ALA A 73 -16.20 4.11 -3.60
C ALA A 73 -15.46 2.83 -3.99
N GLU A 74 -14.85 2.76 -5.16
CA GLU A 74 -14.05 1.62 -5.60
C GLU A 74 -12.84 1.41 -4.66
N TRP A 75 -12.12 2.49 -4.37
CA TRP A 75 -10.90 2.42 -3.57
C TRP A 75 -11.14 2.22 -2.08
N GLN A 76 -12.32 2.51 -1.58
CA GLN A 76 -12.72 2.06 -0.25
C GLN A 76 -12.69 0.52 -0.15
N VAL A 77 -13.29 -0.20 -1.10
CA VAL A 77 -13.32 -1.67 -1.11
C VAL A 77 -11.91 -2.27 -1.22
N HIS A 78 -11.07 -1.69 -2.09
CA HIS A 78 -9.68 -2.13 -2.20
C HIS A 78 -8.87 -1.86 -0.93
N SER A 79 -9.09 -0.72 -0.27
CA SER A 79 -8.46 -0.39 1.00
C SER A 79 -8.86 -1.35 2.11
N GLU A 80 -10.13 -1.69 2.23
CA GLU A 80 -10.63 -2.70 3.18
C GLU A 80 -9.99 -4.07 2.93
N SER A 81 -9.88 -4.48 1.66
CA SER A 81 -9.22 -5.74 1.27
C SER A 81 -7.73 -5.74 1.64
N LEU A 82 -7.01 -4.65 1.39
CA LEU A 82 -5.61 -4.49 1.77
C LEU A 82 -5.43 -4.53 3.29
N ASN A 83 -6.28 -3.82 4.05
CA ASN A 83 -6.23 -3.82 5.51
C ASN A 83 -6.47 -5.21 6.10
N PHE A 84 -7.42 -5.95 5.52
CA PHE A 84 -7.70 -7.33 5.94
C PHE A 84 -6.46 -8.22 5.84
N VAL A 85 -5.66 -8.08 4.79
CA VAL A 85 -4.44 -8.87 4.61
C VAL A 85 -3.29 -8.29 5.43
N LEU A 86 -3.03 -6.99 5.37
CA LEU A 86 -1.91 -6.33 6.06
C LEU A 86 -1.92 -6.60 7.58
N GLN A 87 -3.09 -6.56 8.21
CA GLN A 87 -3.25 -6.81 9.64
C GLN A 87 -2.97 -8.26 10.06
N ARG A 88 -2.88 -9.18 9.11
CA ARG A 88 -2.65 -10.62 9.32
C ARG A 88 -1.27 -11.10 8.89
N LEU A 89 -0.47 -10.21 8.28
CA LEU A 89 0.88 -10.57 7.87
C LEU A 89 1.75 -10.84 9.09
N SER A 90 2.40 -11.99 9.09
CA SER A 90 3.54 -12.20 9.97
C SER A 90 4.77 -11.42 9.47
N PRO A 91 5.75 -11.07 10.33
CA PRO A 91 6.99 -10.42 9.89
C PRO A 91 7.68 -11.16 8.74
N ALA A 92 7.73 -12.50 8.79
CA ALA A 92 8.34 -13.32 7.75
C ALA A 92 7.58 -13.29 6.41
N GLN A 93 6.26 -13.15 6.43
CA GLN A 93 5.44 -12.97 5.22
C GLN A 93 5.63 -11.55 4.67
N ALA A 94 5.63 -10.55 5.53
CA ALA A 94 5.83 -9.15 5.16
C ALA A 94 7.21 -8.93 4.51
N GLU A 95 8.28 -9.55 5.06
CA GLU A 95 9.62 -9.51 4.51
C GLU A 95 9.69 -10.09 3.09
N ALA A 96 9.10 -11.25 2.86
CA ALA A 96 9.07 -11.86 1.54
C ALA A 96 8.22 -11.02 0.56
N LEU A 97 7.08 -10.49 1.01
CA LEU A 97 6.21 -9.63 0.21
C LEU A 97 6.89 -8.30 -0.14
N TYR A 98 7.60 -7.66 0.80
CA TYR A 98 8.40 -6.46 0.57
C TYR A 98 9.37 -6.62 -0.60
N LEU A 99 10.17 -7.70 -0.58
CA LEU A 99 11.11 -8.00 -1.66
C LEU A 99 10.41 -8.31 -2.99
N HIS A 100 9.28 -9.02 -2.92
CA HIS A 100 8.47 -9.33 -4.11
C HIS A 100 7.91 -8.06 -4.77
N LEU A 101 7.40 -7.11 -3.98
CA LEU A 101 6.88 -5.83 -4.48
C LEU A 101 7.97 -4.93 -5.09
N GLN A 102 9.24 -5.20 -4.81
CA GLN A 102 10.40 -4.60 -5.49
C GLN A 102 10.77 -5.31 -6.80
N ASN A 103 9.90 -6.19 -7.32
CA ASN A 103 10.15 -7.00 -8.50
C ASN A 103 11.35 -7.99 -8.38
N THR A 104 11.73 -8.36 -7.15
CA THR A 104 12.78 -9.36 -6.90
C THR A 104 12.24 -10.75 -7.23
N LYS A 105 13.02 -11.54 -7.98
CA LYS A 105 12.64 -12.92 -8.32
C LYS A 105 12.67 -13.83 -7.09
N GLN A 106 11.78 -14.82 -7.02
CA GLN A 106 11.71 -15.74 -5.86
C GLN A 106 13.02 -16.46 -5.56
N GLU A 107 13.83 -16.76 -6.57
CA GLU A 107 15.17 -17.36 -6.40
C GLU A 107 16.13 -16.42 -5.66
N ASP A 108 16.06 -15.12 -5.96
CA ASP A 108 16.91 -14.11 -5.31
C ASP A 108 16.38 -13.77 -3.91
N ILE A 109 15.06 -13.73 -3.73
CA ILE A 109 14.44 -13.65 -2.39
C ILE A 109 14.92 -14.81 -1.50
N ALA A 110 14.94 -16.03 -2.04
CA ALA A 110 15.43 -17.21 -1.31
C ALA A 110 16.88 -17.06 -0.85
N LYS A 111 17.75 -16.53 -1.70
CA LYS A 111 19.16 -16.23 -1.36
C LYS A 111 19.27 -15.13 -0.29
N ILE A 112 18.52 -14.02 -0.45
CA ILE A 112 18.52 -12.90 0.49
C ILE A 112 18.07 -13.37 1.87
N LEU A 113 16.94 -14.09 1.92
CA LEU A 113 16.35 -14.56 3.18
C LEU A 113 16.98 -15.85 3.72
N LYS A 114 17.93 -16.45 2.99
CA LYS A 114 18.60 -17.74 3.35
C LYS A 114 17.62 -18.87 3.63
N ILE A 115 16.58 -18.98 2.80
CA ILE A 115 15.56 -20.03 2.85
C ILE A 115 15.41 -20.71 1.49
N SER A 116 14.67 -21.80 1.43
CA SER A 116 14.41 -22.48 0.15
C SER A 116 13.39 -21.70 -0.71
N GLN A 117 13.49 -21.82 -2.04
CA GLN A 117 12.50 -21.21 -2.95
C GLN A 117 11.06 -21.69 -2.69
N PRO A 118 10.78 -22.98 -2.40
CA PRO A 118 9.45 -23.39 -1.97
C PRO A 118 8.94 -22.65 -0.72
N SER A 119 9.82 -22.37 0.24
CA SER A 119 9.45 -21.59 1.43
C SER A 119 9.11 -20.13 1.09
N VAL A 120 9.82 -19.51 0.13
CA VAL A 120 9.45 -18.19 -0.41
C VAL A 120 8.07 -18.23 -1.03
N HIS A 121 7.82 -19.22 -1.89
CA HIS A 121 6.52 -19.41 -2.53
C HIS A 121 5.39 -19.51 -1.51
N GLN A 122 5.56 -20.33 -0.47
CA GLN A 122 4.57 -20.50 0.61
C GLN A 122 4.33 -19.18 1.36
N ARG A 123 5.41 -18.43 1.69
CA ARG A 123 5.27 -17.12 2.35
C ARG A 123 4.50 -16.13 1.50
N LEU A 124 4.79 -16.05 0.20
CA LEU A 124 4.11 -15.16 -0.74
C LEU A 124 2.65 -15.54 -0.97
N GLN A 125 2.34 -16.83 -1.07
CA GLN A 125 0.95 -17.30 -1.15
C GLN A 125 0.17 -16.94 0.13
N ALA A 126 0.72 -17.24 1.30
CA ALA A 126 0.09 -16.92 2.59
C ALA A 126 -0.05 -15.41 2.81
N ALA A 127 0.86 -14.61 2.26
CA ALA A 127 0.79 -13.13 2.26
C ALA A 127 -0.23 -12.57 1.25
N GLY A 128 -0.81 -13.40 0.39
CA GLY A 128 -1.73 -12.91 -0.65
C GLY A 128 -1.03 -12.03 -1.71
N ALA A 129 0.23 -12.31 -2.07
CA ALA A 129 1.03 -11.48 -2.97
C ALA A 129 0.33 -11.15 -4.29
N GLN A 130 -0.45 -12.09 -4.84
CA GLN A 130 -1.22 -11.85 -6.06
C GLN A 130 -2.29 -10.76 -5.89
N VAL A 131 -2.92 -10.67 -4.72
CA VAL A 131 -3.92 -9.64 -4.41
C VAL A 131 -3.25 -8.25 -4.44
N PHE A 132 -2.09 -8.11 -3.79
CA PHE A 132 -1.31 -6.87 -3.80
C PHE A 132 -0.93 -6.46 -5.22
N THR A 133 -0.39 -7.38 -6.00
CA THR A 133 0.00 -7.12 -7.39
C THR A 133 -1.18 -6.67 -8.24
N SER A 134 -2.34 -7.32 -8.11
CA SER A 134 -3.55 -6.98 -8.86
C SER A 134 -4.09 -5.60 -8.47
N ILE A 135 -4.13 -5.27 -7.19
CA ILE A 135 -4.60 -3.97 -6.69
C ILE A 135 -3.63 -2.84 -7.10
N ILE A 136 -2.32 -3.05 -7.03
CA ILE A 136 -1.31 -2.08 -7.50
C ILE A 136 -1.51 -1.82 -8.99
N HIS A 137 -1.62 -2.85 -9.81
CA HIS A 137 -1.82 -2.70 -11.25
C HIS A 137 -3.14 -1.97 -11.57
N ARG A 138 -4.21 -2.29 -10.85
CA ARG A 138 -5.49 -1.57 -10.97
C ARG A 138 -5.33 -0.09 -10.62
N PHE A 139 -4.63 0.23 -9.55
CA PHE A 139 -4.38 1.62 -9.15
C PHE A 139 -3.64 2.39 -10.24
N GLU A 140 -2.54 1.84 -10.73
CA GLU A 140 -1.71 2.49 -11.76
C GLU A 140 -2.49 2.73 -13.05
N SER A 141 -3.31 1.75 -13.48
CA SER A 141 -4.15 1.90 -14.67
C SER A 141 -5.24 2.96 -14.48
N THR A 142 -5.85 3.03 -13.30
CA THR A 142 -6.92 3.99 -13.01
C THR A 142 -6.38 5.42 -12.92
N ILE A 143 -5.26 5.64 -12.20
CA ILE A 143 -4.65 6.97 -12.08
C ILE A 143 -4.12 7.50 -13.42
N THR A 144 -3.73 6.63 -14.34
CA THR A 144 -3.28 7.06 -15.68
C THR A 144 -4.45 7.52 -16.56
N SER A 145 -5.68 7.12 -16.23
CA SER A 145 -6.91 7.48 -16.96
C SER A 145 -7.70 8.64 -16.34
N LEU A 146 -7.29 9.16 -15.19
CA LEU A 146 -7.80 10.38 -14.57
C LEU A 146 -7.12 11.62 -15.14
#